data_a80004df7e6f1916247c7b3855026585
#
_entry.id   a80004df7e6f1916247c7b3855026585
#
_cell.length_a   1.000
_cell.length_b   1.000
_cell.length_c   1.000
_cell.angle_alpha   90.00
_cell.angle_beta   90.00
_cell.angle_gamma   90.00
#
_symmetry.space_group_name_H-M   'P 1'
#
loop_
_entity.id
_entity.type
_entity.pdbx_description
1 polymer ?
#
loop_
_entity_poly.entity_id
_entity_poly.type
_entity_poly.pdbx_seq_one_letter_code
_entity_poly.pdbx_strand_id
1 'polypeptide(L)'
;MATEEKPKTYTDDEVEAKIAEHGLDGWYLEDGWLRRKYNTDGWPSTLMAVNAVGYVCEAAYHHADLAVTWGKLWVKLMNHAAGGITDKDFAVARQIEATVLWRPADDSPLEGTPNKFVFSKADK
;
A
#
# COMPACT_ATOMS: atom_id res chain seq x y z
N MET A 1 29.81 12.87 -12.63
CA MET A 1 28.57 12.68 -11.91
C MET A 1 27.46 12.31 -12.85
N ALA A 2 26.70 11.35 -12.45
CA ALA A 2 25.64 10.89 -13.31
C ALA A 2 24.57 11.96 -13.47
N THR A 3 24.05 12.07 -14.68
CA THR A 3 22.89 12.91 -14.92
C THR A 3 21.70 12.27 -14.26
N GLU A 4 20.96 13.06 -13.51
CA GLU A 4 19.78 12.53 -12.89
C GLU A 4 18.65 12.54 -13.88
N GLU A 5 18.21 11.38 -14.23
CA GLU A 5 17.06 11.24 -15.11
C GLU A 5 15.83 11.06 -14.24
N LYS A 6 14.75 11.64 -14.69
CA LYS A 6 13.48 11.40 -14.01
C LYS A 6 13.13 9.93 -14.13
N PRO A 7 12.62 9.33 -13.04
CA PRO A 7 12.12 7.96 -13.14
C PRO A 7 11.02 7.88 -14.19
N LYS A 8 10.90 6.73 -14.81
CA LYS A 8 9.86 6.52 -15.81
C LYS A 8 8.51 6.54 -15.13
N THR A 9 7.60 7.36 -15.63
CA THR A 9 6.21 7.32 -15.22
C THR A 9 5.43 6.41 -16.16
N TYR A 10 4.40 5.79 -15.64
CA TYR A 10 3.58 4.85 -16.38
C TYR A 10 2.29 5.50 -16.82
N THR A 11 1.80 5.11 -18.00
CA THR A 11 0.46 5.50 -18.45
C THR A 11 -0.57 4.76 -17.61
N ASP A 12 -1.82 5.21 -17.68
CA ASP A 12 -2.90 4.56 -16.94
C ASP A 12 -3.01 3.08 -17.30
N ASP A 13 -2.93 2.75 -18.59
CA ASP A 13 -2.99 1.36 -19.01
C ASP A 13 -1.83 0.55 -18.46
N GLU A 14 -0.63 1.16 -18.44
CA GLU A 14 0.53 0.50 -17.88
C GLU A 14 0.39 0.27 -16.38
N VAL A 15 -0.20 1.24 -15.66
CA VAL A 15 -0.44 1.09 -14.23
C VAL A 15 -1.37 -0.08 -13.97
N GLU A 16 -2.46 -0.19 -14.74
CA GLU A 16 -3.39 -1.31 -14.57
C GLU A 16 -2.71 -2.64 -14.81
N ALA A 17 -1.87 -2.71 -15.85
CA ALA A 17 -1.12 -3.94 -16.14
C ALA A 17 -0.14 -4.26 -15.01
N LYS A 18 0.52 -3.25 -14.45
CA LYS A 18 1.48 -3.45 -13.36
C LYS A 18 0.80 -3.91 -12.07
N ILE A 19 -0.40 -3.38 -11.79
CA ILE A 19 -1.17 -3.85 -10.63
C ILE A 19 -1.39 -5.35 -10.73
N ALA A 20 -1.83 -5.81 -11.91
CA ALA A 20 -2.05 -7.24 -12.13
C ALA A 20 -0.75 -8.03 -12.07
N GLU A 21 0.30 -7.51 -12.69
CA GLU A 21 1.60 -8.19 -12.74
C GLU A 21 2.17 -8.40 -11.33
N HIS A 22 2.02 -7.40 -10.46
CA HIS A 22 2.54 -7.46 -9.09
C HIS A 22 1.59 -8.17 -8.12
N GLY A 23 0.43 -8.61 -8.58
CA GLY A 23 -0.53 -9.28 -7.72
C GLY A 23 -1.08 -8.37 -6.64
N LEU A 24 -1.26 -7.10 -6.94
CA LEU A 24 -1.71 -6.11 -5.97
C LEU A 24 -3.23 -6.02 -5.97
N ASP A 25 -3.87 -7.11 -5.58
CA ASP A 25 -5.33 -7.14 -5.47
C ASP A 25 -5.77 -6.11 -4.45
N GLY A 26 -6.80 -5.36 -4.80
CA GLY A 26 -7.29 -4.30 -3.92
C GLY A 26 -6.66 -2.95 -4.17
N TRP A 27 -5.55 -2.90 -4.90
CA TRP A 27 -4.98 -1.62 -5.32
C TRP A 27 -5.62 -1.19 -6.63
N TYR A 28 -5.78 0.11 -6.81
CA TYR A 28 -6.45 0.64 -7.98
C TYR A 28 -5.90 2.02 -8.33
N LEU A 29 -6.15 2.42 -9.58
CA LEU A 29 -5.73 3.72 -10.08
C LEU A 29 -6.93 4.66 -10.09
N GLU A 30 -6.76 5.84 -9.52
CA GLU A 30 -7.80 6.87 -9.58
C GLU A 30 -7.14 8.23 -9.50
N ASP A 31 -7.47 9.09 -10.46
CA ASP A 31 -6.98 10.47 -10.51
C ASP A 31 -5.45 10.56 -10.43
N GLY A 32 -4.76 9.63 -11.07
CA GLY A 32 -3.31 9.65 -11.13
C GLY A 32 -2.61 9.13 -9.89
N TRP A 33 -3.33 8.54 -8.96
CA TRP A 33 -2.76 7.97 -7.74
C TRP A 33 -2.98 6.47 -7.71
N LEU A 34 -1.99 5.76 -7.20
CA LEU A 34 -2.09 4.33 -6.90
C LEU A 34 -2.65 4.21 -5.49
N ARG A 35 -3.82 3.58 -5.35
CA ARG A 35 -4.61 3.67 -4.11
C ARG A 35 -4.98 2.31 -3.55
N ARG A 36 -5.16 2.27 -2.24
CA ARG A 36 -5.62 1.09 -1.52
C ARG A 36 -6.50 1.55 -0.35
N LYS A 37 -7.60 0.84 -0.13
CA LYS A 37 -8.42 1.05 1.06
C LYS A 37 -8.33 -0.20 1.91
N TYR A 38 -7.89 -0.05 3.16
CA TYR A 38 -7.87 -1.14 4.13
C TYR A 38 -9.06 -0.98 5.06
N ASN A 39 -9.88 -2.01 5.17
CA ASN A 39 -10.98 -2.06 6.12
C ASN A 39 -10.50 -2.76 7.37
N THR A 40 -10.91 -2.27 8.54
CA THR A 40 -10.49 -2.83 9.82
C THR A 40 -11.70 -3.05 10.71
N ASP A 41 -11.46 -3.67 11.86
CA ASP A 41 -12.51 -3.92 12.83
C ASP A 41 -12.66 -2.79 13.84
N GLY A 42 -11.95 -1.67 13.67
CA GLY A 42 -12.14 -0.53 14.56
C GLY A 42 -10.92 0.36 14.67
N TRP A 43 -11.04 1.34 15.55
CA TRP A 43 -10.07 2.41 15.67
C TRP A 43 -8.64 1.93 15.99
N PRO A 44 -8.45 1.04 17.03
CA PRO A 44 -7.08 0.60 17.32
C PRO A 44 -6.43 -0.10 16.15
N SER A 45 -7.16 -0.97 15.45
CA SER A 45 -6.60 -1.68 14.30
C SER A 45 -6.27 -0.72 13.17
N THR A 46 -7.10 0.31 12.97
CA THR A 46 -6.84 1.32 11.96
C THR A 46 -5.54 2.07 12.27
N LEU A 47 -5.36 2.48 13.53
CA LEU A 47 -4.14 3.19 13.91
C LEU A 47 -2.90 2.31 13.79
N MET A 48 -3.04 1.03 14.08
CA MET A 48 -1.92 0.10 13.90
C MET A 48 -1.55 -0.01 12.42
N ALA A 49 -2.55 -0.04 11.53
CA ALA A 49 -2.29 -0.07 10.10
C ALA A 49 -1.61 1.22 9.64
N VAL A 50 -2.04 2.37 10.17
CA VAL A 50 -1.39 3.64 9.88
C VAL A 50 0.09 3.59 10.24
N ASN A 51 0.38 3.08 11.44
CA ASN A 51 1.77 2.99 11.90
C ASN A 51 2.59 2.03 11.02
N ALA A 52 2.00 0.93 10.59
CA ALA A 52 2.68 -0.02 9.72
C ALA A 52 3.03 0.64 8.37
N VAL A 53 2.07 1.34 7.77
CA VAL A 53 2.31 2.06 6.52
C VAL A 53 3.36 3.14 6.72
N GLY A 54 3.26 3.88 7.83
CA GLY A 54 4.21 4.93 8.13
C GLY A 54 5.63 4.41 8.24
N TYR A 55 5.81 3.27 8.90
CA TYR A 55 7.13 2.65 9.00
C TYR A 55 7.69 2.31 7.62
N VAL A 56 6.87 1.66 6.78
CA VAL A 56 7.32 1.27 5.45
C VAL A 56 7.71 2.49 4.63
N CYS A 57 6.88 3.53 4.64
CA CYS A 57 7.15 4.74 3.87
C CYS A 57 8.41 5.45 4.33
N GLU A 58 8.61 5.52 5.63
CA GLU A 58 9.80 6.17 6.16
C GLU A 58 11.04 5.36 5.85
N ALA A 59 10.98 4.05 6.02
CA ALA A 59 12.12 3.18 5.71
C ALA A 59 12.47 3.23 4.23
N ALA A 60 11.45 3.31 3.38
CA ALA A 60 11.65 3.36 1.92
C ALA A 60 12.02 4.75 1.43
N TYR A 61 11.81 5.77 2.25
CA TYR A 61 11.97 7.16 1.88
C TYR A 61 11.09 7.53 0.69
N HIS A 62 9.84 7.07 0.72
CA HIS A 62 8.86 7.32 -0.33
C HIS A 62 7.49 7.29 0.34
N HIS A 63 6.85 8.43 0.47
CA HIS A 63 5.75 8.61 1.42
C HIS A 63 4.41 8.65 0.72
N ALA A 64 3.46 7.90 1.27
CA ALA A 64 2.07 7.90 0.83
C ALA A 64 1.32 9.03 1.53
N ASP A 65 0.22 9.45 0.93
CA ASP A 65 -0.79 10.25 1.62
C ASP A 65 -1.82 9.29 2.22
N LEU A 66 -2.27 9.61 3.41
CA LEU A 66 -3.21 8.75 4.13
C LEU A 66 -4.45 9.53 4.52
N ALA A 67 -5.58 8.84 4.51
CA ALA A 67 -6.82 9.33 5.11
C ALA A 67 -7.32 8.25 6.06
N VAL A 68 -7.79 8.65 7.23
CA VAL A 68 -8.05 7.73 8.33
C VAL A 68 -9.43 8.00 8.90
N THR A 69 -10.22 6.93 9.04
CA THR A 69 -11.48 6.99 9.77
C THR A 69 -11.49 5.85 10.79
N TRP A 70 -12.59 5.72 11.53
CA TRP A 70 -12.70 4.72 12.59
C TRP A 70 -12.32 3.31 12.11
N GLY A 71 -12.80 2.92 10.95
CA GLY A 71 -12.61 1.56 10.46
C GLY A 71 -11.99 1.46 9.08
N LYS A 72 -11.40 2.53 8.58
CA LYS A 72 -10.83 2.52 7.23
C LYS A 72 -9.57 3.34 7.17
N LEU A 73 -8.61 2.84 6.40
CA LEU A 73 -7.40 3.56 6.06
C LEU A 73 -7.30 3.61 4.54
N TRP A 74 -7.26 4.80 3.98
CA TRP A 74 -6.98 5.00 2.56
C TRP A 74 -5.52 5.38 2.40
N VAL A 75 -4.86 4.73 1.44
CA VAL A 75 -3.46 4.96 1.12
C VAL A 75 -3.40 5.37 -0.34
N LYS A 76 -2.66 6.43 -0.65
CA LYS A 76 -2.44 6.76 -2.05
C LYS A 76 -1.00 7.16 -2.27
N LEU A 77 -0.46 6.71 -3.39
CA LEU A 77 0.95 6.84 -3.75
C LEU A 77 1.07 7.47 -5.12
N MET A 78 2.02 8.37 -5.25
CA MET A 78 2.53 8.83 -6.54
C MET A 78 3.91 9.42 -6.28
N ASN A 79 4.69 9.54 -7.33
CA ASN A 79 6.02 10.14 -7.24
C ASN A 79 5.90 11.59 -7.68
N HIS A 80 5.90 12.51 -6.70
CA HIS A 80 5.71 13.93 -7.00
C HIS A 80 6.84 14.49 -7.86
N ALA A 81 8.07 14.06 -7.61
CA ALA A 81 9.22 14.55 -8.38
C ALA A 81 9.13 14.13 -9.84
N ALA A 82 8.59 12.95 -10.10
CA ALA A 82 8.44 12.46 -11.48
C ALA A 82 7.13 12.91 -12.12
N GLY A 83 6.15 13.31 -11.31
CA GLY A 83 4.86 13.74 -11.81
C GLY A 83 3.93 12.61 -12.18
N GLY A 84 4.07 11.46 -11.58
CA GLY A 84 3.22 10.32 -11.90
C GLY A 84 3.63 9.08 -11.12
N ILE A 85 3.09 7.94 -11.52
CA ILE A 85 3.34 6.67 -10.86
C ILE A 85 4.58 6.02 -11.47
N THR A 86 5.48 5.56 -10.61
CA THR A 86 6.76 4.98 -11.01
C THR A 86 6.93 3.62 -10.33
N ASP A 87 8.03 2.95 -10.63
CA ASP A 87 8.38 1.69 -9.97
C ASP A 87 8.51 1.83 -8.46
N LYS A 88 8.89 3.02 -7.97
CA LYS A 88 8.97 3.23 -6.53
C LYS A 88 7.62 3.06 -5.87
N ASP A 89 6.56 3.55 -6.53
CA ASP A 89 5.22 3.43 -5.98
C ASP A 89 4.80 1.96 -5.88
N PHE A 90 5.09 1.17 -6.91
CA PHE A 90 4.76 -0.25 -6.88
C PHE A 90 5.58 -1.00 -5.83
N ALA A 91 6.86 -0.65 -5.68
CA ALA A 91 7.70 -1.30 -4.68
C ALA A 91 7.19 -1.01 -3.27
N VAL A 92 6.81 0.23 -3.00
CA VAL A 92 6.28 0.60 -1.69
C VAL A 92 4.92 -0.05 -1.48
N ALA A 93 4.05 -0.07 -2.51
CA ALA A 93 2.74 -0.70 -2.41
C ALA A 93 2.86 -2.18 -2.05
N ARG A 94 3.80 -2.89 -2.66
CA ARG A 94 4.02 -4.31 -2.37
C ARG A 94 4.44 -4.50 -0.92
N GLN A 95 5.33 -3.64 -0.42
CA GLN A 95 5.80 -3.78 0.96
C GLN A 95 4.70 -3.39 1.95
N ILE A 96 3.92 -2.37 1.64
CA ILE A 96 2.76 -1.99 2.47
C ILE A 96 1.81 -3.17 2.58
N GLU A 97 1.45 -3.75 1.44
CA GLU A 97 0.51 -4.87 1.42
C GLU A 97 1.04 -6.05 2.24
N ALA A 98 2.31 -6.38 2.05
CA ALA A 98 2.93 -7.50 2.76
C ALA A 98 2.98 -7.25 4.27
N THR A 99 3.19 -6.02 4.68
CA THR A 99 3.33 -5.69 6.10
C THR A 99 1.98 -5.58 6.79
N VAL A 100 1.04 -4.86 6.18
CA VAL A 100 -0.27 -4.62 6.80
C VAL A 100 -1.07 -5.91 6.90
N LEU A 101 -0.98 -6.75 5.88
CA LEU A 101 -1.75 -7.99 5.83
C LEU A 101 -0.95 -9.21 6.25
N TRP A 102 0.23 -9.02 6.85
CA TRP A 102 1.03 -10.16 7.30
C TRP A 102 0.25 -10.98 8.32
N ARG A 103 0.28 -12.28 8.16
CA ARG A 103 -0.27 -13.25 9.10
C ARG A 103 0.70 -14.40 9.20
N PRO A 104 0.77 -15.06 10.36
CA PRO A 104 1.66 -16.23 10.46
C PRO A 104 1.22 -17.33 9.49
N ALA A 105 2.19 -18.05 8.97
CA ALA A 105 1.91 -19.20 8.12
C ALA A 105 1.24 -20.30 8.93
N ASP A 106 0.49 -21.17 8.25
CA ASP A 106 -0.26 -22.24 8.92
C ASP A 106 0.65 -23.17 9.71
N ASP A 107 1.88 -23.38 9.24
CA ASP A 107 2.83 -24.27 9.91
C ASP A 107 3.72 -23.55 10.91
N SER A 108 3.47 -22.28 11.16
CA SER A 108 4.20 -21.49 12.15
C SER A 108 3.77 -21.89 13.56
N PRO A 109 4.66 -21.81 14.55
CA PRO A 109 4.21 -21.95 15.94
C PRO A 109 3.35 -20.81 16.44
N LEU A 110 3.25 -19.72 15.68
CA LEU A 110 2.40 -18.58 16.05
C LEU A 110 0.95 -18.88 15.68
N GLU A 111 0.05 -18.60 16.60
CA GLU A 111 -1.37 -18.92 16.41
C GLU A 111 -2.09 -17.93 15.52
N GLY A 112 -1.63 -16.69 15.51
CA GLY A 112 -2.35 -15.62 14.86
C GLY A 112 -3.42 -15.03 15.76
N THR A 113 -3.90 -13.85 15.43
CA THR A 113 -4.90 -13.18 16.24
C THR A 113 -6.27 -13.83 16.04
N PRO A 114 -7.04 -14.06 17.12
CA PRO A 114 -8.41 -14.54 16.98
C PRO A 114 -9.38 -13.43 16.58
N ASN A 115 -8.95 -12.19 16.63
CA ASN A 115 -9.82 -11.05 16.34
C ASN A 115 -9.76 -10.73 14.86
N LYS A 116 -10.87 -10.19 14.36
CA LYS A 116 -10.78 -9.48 13.08
C LYS A 116 -9.83 -8.33 13.31
N PHE A 117 -9.11 -7.96 12.29
CA PHE A 117 -8.03 -7.01 12.48
C PHE A 117 -8.03 -6.07 11.29
N VAL A 118 -7.18 -6.31 10.32
CA VAL A 118 -7.26 -5.65 9.03
C VAL A 118 -7.78 -6.71 8.07
N PHE A 119 -8.84 -6.38 7.35
CA PHE A 119 -9.44 -7.35 6.45
C PHE A 119 -8.58 -7.47 5.20
N SER A 120 -8.37 -8.71 4.75
CA SER A 120 -7.50 -8.96 3.62
C SER A 120 -8.11 -8.52 2.30
N LYS A 121 -9.45 -8.49 2.22
CA LYS A 121 -10.13 -8.14 0.98
C LYS A 121 -10.50 -6.68 0.98
N ALA A 122 -10.47 -6.08 -0.21
CA ALA A 122 -10.84 -4.68 -0.38
C ALA A 122 -12.35 -4.54 -0.49
N ASP A 123 -13.06 -5.01 0.50
CA ASP A 123 -14.51 -4.91 0.52
C ASP A 123 -14.92 -3.51 0.89
N LYS A 124 -16.10 -3.15 0.44
CA LYS A 124 -16.66 -1.87 0.75
C LYS A 124 -16.84 -1.62 2.23
#